data_d6da5e8029f93e5921d51fb7df1b8898
#
_entry.id   d6da5e8029f93e5921d51fb7df1b8898
#
_cell.length_a   1.000
_cell.length_b   1.000
_cell.length_c   1.000
_cell.angle_alpha   90.00
_cell.angle_beta   90.00
_cell.angle_gamma   90.00
#
_symmetry.space_group_name_H-M   'P 1'
#
loop_
_entity.id
_entity.type
_entity.pdbx_description
1 polymer ?
#
loop_
_entity_poly.entity_id
_entity_poly.type
_entity_poly.pdbx_seq_one_letter_code
_entity_poly.pdbx_strand_id
1 'polypeptide(L)'
;MKKNILLIFLLIFLFSRCKNIENNSDNENDNENSPIPTQRLSVNDFEYIGAFRLPVEGEETVNSWQWGGFALTYYPEGDKSGANDGFIGSLFGTGHAWEYRISEISIPKPVNSKNKNLSELPRAKTIQDFRDILNLSDYEIPRVGIEYLPKQAGQSSAKLYFCFGQHYQETSDLTHGWCELNLSTPQKKGDWYIDTSHHEYCTNDYLFEIPKSWADKYVDGYRLATGRFRDGGWSGQGPSVFAIAPWKQGNPPSNGTKLNHKVLLKYTSTEDYDQPQHKMKNYHNSDEWQGAVWLSKGDKAAIVFVGTKGYGECWYGNEDGPCLECDNRGWWSTELKGVLLFYDPSDFVKVAEGKSKPYEPQPYAIMEIDKYLYHIKSKQQKDHLGAAAFDRERGYLYIIEPYVDDDKPIIHVFKIK
;
A
#
# COMPACT_ATOMS: atom_id res chain seq x y z
N MET A 1 -86.27 -15.74 42.35
CA MET A 1 -85.41 -14.55 42.27
C MET A 1 -83.98 -14.99 42.68
N LYS A 2 -83.14 -15.28 41.68
CA LYS A 2 -81.74 -15.68 41.93
C LYS A 2 -80.84 -14.57 41.31
N LYS A 3 -80.06 -13.92 42.17
CA LYS A 3 -79.04 -12.96 41.72
C LYS A 3 -77.80 -13.71 41.31
N ASN A 4 -77.39 -13.51 40.05
CA ASN A 4 -76.10 -13.97 39.54
C ASN A 4 -75.03 -12.93 39.89
N ILE A 5 -74.00 -13.35 40.59
CA ILE A 5 -72.79 -12.59 40.86
C ILE A 5 -71.78 -13.00 39.75
N LEU A 6 -71.38 -12.06 38.94
CA LEU A 6 -70.36 -12.21 37.89
C LEU A 6 -68.99 -11.92 38.52
N LEU A 7 -68.16 -12.95 38.63
CA LEU A 7 -66.81 -12.86 39.16
C LEU A 7 -65.84 -12.56 37.98
N ILE A 8 -65.32 -11.35 37.95
CA ILE A 8 -64.31 -10.97 36.93
C ILE A 8 -62.93 -11.36 37.45
N PHE A 9 -62.31 -12.38 36.84
CA PHE A 9 -60.90 -12.68 37.07
C PHE A 9 -60.04 -11.77 36.23
N LEU A 10 -59.25 -10.88 36.90
CA LEU A 10 -58.25 -10.04 36.28
C LEU A 10 -56.96 -10.87 36.13
N LEU A 11 -56.68 -11.36 34.94
CA LEU A 11 -55.39 -12.01 34.61
C LEU A 11 -54.35 -10.91 34.36
N ILE A 12 -53.41 -10.74 35.31
CA ILE A 12 -52.22 -9.91 35.13
C ILE A 12 -51.20 -10.73 34.37
N PHE A 13 -51.02 -10.44 33.07
CA PHE A 13 -49.90 -10.94 32.26
C PHE A 13 -48.67 -10.13 32.61
N LEU A 14 -47.75 -10.70 33.38
CA LEU A 14 -46.40 -10.24 33.54
C LEU A 14 -45.61 -10.56 32.25
N PHE A 15 -45.49 -9.59 31.34
CA PHE A 15 -44.55 -9.67 30.23
C PHE A 15 -43.14 -9.49 30.80
N SER A 16 -42.45 -10.62 31.03
CA SER A 16 -41.00 -10.67 31.16
C SER A 16 -40.39 -10.28 29.83
N ARG A 17 -39.93 -9.03 29.70
CA ARG A 17 -39.07 -8.63 28.57
C ARG A 17 -37.72 -9.31 28.74
N CYS A 18 -37.51 -10.45 28.08
CA CYS A 18 -36.18 -10.88 27.72
C CYS A 18 -35.59 -9.82 26.78
N LYS A 19 -34.67 -9.03 27.28
CA LYS A 19 -33.73 -8.30 26.44
C LYS A 19 -32.88 -9.33 25.74
N ASN A 20 -33.13 -9.58 24.47
CA ASN A 20 -32.14 -10.12 23.60
C ASN A 20 -30.96 -9.15 23.58
N ILE A 21 -29.90 -9.52 24.26
CA ILE A 21 -28.59 -8.93 24.05
C ILE A 21 -28.14 -9.51 22.69
N GLU A 22 -28.49 -8.83 21.62
CA GLU A 22 -27.74 -8.98 20.37
C GLU A 22 -26.32 -8.52 20.69
N ASN A 23 -25.42 -9.49 20.81
CA ASN A 23 -24.00 -9.24 20.76
C ASN A 23 -23.66 -8.80 19.32
N ASN A 24 -23.94 -7.54 19.00
CA ASN A 24 -23.27 -6.85 17.91
C ASN A 24 -21.82 -6.63 18.34
N SER A 25 -21.00 -7.64 18.12
CA SER A 25 -19.55 -7.50 18.06
C SER A 25 -19.14 -6.98 16.68
N ASP A 26 -19.79 -5.93 16.21
CA ASP A 26 -19.21 -5.07 15.19
C ASP A 26 -18.18 -4.20 15.91
N ASN A 27 -16.98 -4.74 16.07
CA ASN A 27 -15.81 -3.95 16.40
C ASN A 27 -15.48 -3.06 15.19
N GLU A 28 -16.24 -1.97 15.03
CA GLU A 28 -15.83 -0.80 14.27
C GLU A 28 -14.70 -0.10 15.06
N ASN A 29 -13.54 -0.75 15.14
CA ASN A 29 -12.31 -0.15 15.67
C ASN A 29 -11.60 0.70 14.59
N ASP A 30 -12.34 1.23 13.65
CA ASP A 30 -11.88 2.39 12.91
C ASP A 30 -12.07 3.60 13.84
N ASN A 31 -10.98 4.28 14.15
CA ASN A 31 -10.99 5.60 14.78
C ASN A 31 -11.65 6.61 13.82
N GLU A 32 -12.96 6.43 13.57
CA GLU A 32 -13.77 7.25 12.64
C GLU A 32 -13.70 8.75 13.00
N ASN A 33 -13.35 9.07 14.24
CA ASN A 33 -13.23 10.41 14.79
C ASN A 33 -11.79 10.84 15.07
N SER A 34 -10.77 10.16 14.51
CA SER A 34 -9.40 10.65 14.68
C SER A 34 -9.28 12.06 14.14
N PRO A 35 -8.72 13.00 14.91
CA PRO A 35 -8.53 14.37 14.44
C PRO A 35 -7.65 14.36 13.18
N ILE A 36 -7.94 15.27 12.24
CA ILE A 36 -7.09 15.44 11.07
C ILE A 36 -5.77 16.04 11.55
N PRO A 37 -4.64 15.35 11.32
CA PRO A 37 -3.33 15.82 11.75
C PRO A 37 -3.01 17.20 11.17
N THR A 38 -2.43 18.07 11.97
CA THR A 38 -2.07 19.45 11.60
C THR A 38 -0.56 19.66 11.52
N GLN A 39 0.24 18.68 11.95
CA GLN A 39 1.69 18.72 11.95
C GLN A 39 2.28 17.68 11.01
N ARG A 40 3.52 17.93 10.55
CA ARG A 40 4.32 17.02 9.74
C ARG A 40 5.03 16.00 10.61
N LEU A 41 5.09 14.74 10.18
CA LEU A 41 6.06 13.80 10.70
C LEU A 41 7.48 14.26 10.31
N SER A 42 8.41 14.11 11.24
CA SER A 42 9.83 14.35 11.03
C SER A 42 10.58 13.02 10.88
N VAL A 43 11.70 13.00 10.20
CA VAL A 43 12.60 11.83 10.14
C VAL A 43 13.05 11.39 11.54
N ASN A 44 13.06 12.27 12.52
CA ASN A 44 13.40 11.98 13.91
C ASN A 44 12.26 11.29 14.70
N ASP A 45 11.06 11.26 14.15
CA ASP A 45 9.93 10.52 14.75
C ASP A 45 10.03 9.01 14.50
N PHE A 46 11.01 8.55 13.70
CA PHE A 46 11.17 7.15 13.34
C PHE A 46 12.25 6.48 14.19
N GLU A 47 11.91 5.29 14.70
CA GLU A 47 12.82 4.39 15.38
C GLU A 47 12.90 3.07 14.62
N TYR A 48 14.11 2.64 14.25
CA TYR A 48 14.31 1.32 13.66
C TYR A 48 14.21 0.24 14.73
N ILE A 49 13.27 -0.69 14.57
CA ILE A 49 13.02 -1.78 15.52
C ILE A 49 13.81 -3.02 15.15
N GLY A 50 13.99 -3.30 13.87
CA GLY A 50 14.68 -4.48 13.37
C GLY A 50 14.05 -5.02 12.10
N ALA A 51 14.35 -6.28 11.79
CA ALA A 51 13.83 -6.97 10.62
C ALA A 51 13.43 -8.41 10.93
N PHE A 52 12.74 -9.05 9.99
CA PHE A 52 12.43 -10.47 10.01
C PHE A 52 12.40 -11.03 8.58
N ARG A 53 12.60 -12.36 8.48
CA ARG A 53 12.60 -13.09 7.21
C ARG A 53 11.21 -13.60 6.85
N LEU A 54 10.97 -13.78 5.56
CA LEU A 54 9.76 -14.40 5.03
C LEU A 54 9.80 -15.94 5.14
N PRO A 55 8.66 -16.64 5.04
CA PRO A 55 8.61 -18.10 5.05
C PRO A 55 9.48 -18.72 3.94
N VAL A 56 9.98 -19.93 4.18
CA VAL A 56 10.65 -20.77 3.15
C VAL A 56 9.63 -21.77 2.66
N GLU A 57 8.95 -21.46 1.59
CA GLU A 57 7.94 -22.32 0.98
C GLU A 57 8.06 -22.23 -0.52
N GLY A 58 7.84 -23.35 -1.22
CA GLY A 58 7.75 -23.37 -2.66
C GLY A 58 9.01 -22.91 -3.39
N GLU A 59 10.19 -23.24 -2.89
CA GLU A 59 11.46 -22.88 -3.54
C GLU A 59 11.42 -23.21 -5.05
N GLU A 60 11.94 -22.27 -5.87
CA GLU A 60 11.99 -22.38 -7.34
C GLU A 60 10.60 -22.50 -8.02
N THR A 61 9.54 -22.04 -7.36
CA THR A 61 8.19 -22.02 -7.94
C THR A 61 7.53 -20.66 -7.81
N VAL A 62 6.48 -20.44 -8.60
CA VAL A 62 5.63 -19.23 -8.51
C VAL A 62 4.90 -19.10 -7.17
N ASN A 63 4.85 -20.18 -6.36
CA ASN A 63 4.34 -20.18 -4.99
C ASN A 63 5.46 -19.92 -3.97
N SER A 64 6.30 -18.95 -4.22
CA SER A 64 7.42 -18.61 -3.36
C SER A 64 7.57 -17.10 -3.20
N TRP A 65 8.38 -16.69 -2.23
CA TRP A 65 8.76 -15.30 -2.02
C TRP A 65 9.97 -14.87 -2.87
N GLN A 66 10.59 -15.78 -3.63
CA GLN A 66 11.74 -15.44 -4.49
C GLN A 66 11.35 -14.33 -5.48
N TRP A 67 12.22 -13.34 -5.62
CA TRP A 67 12.02 -12.15 -6.46
C TRP A 67 10.69 -11.42 -6.21
N GLY A 68 10.07 -11.63 -5.04
CA GLY A 68 8.80 -11.01 -4.64
C GLY A 68 9.01 -9.74 -3.82
N GLY A 69 7.89 -9.25 -3.23
CA GLY A 69 7.91 -8.13 -2.29
C GLY A 69 7.57 -6.76 -2.90
N PHE A 70 6.83 -6.75 -4.00
CA PHE A 70 6.44 -5.51 -4.68
C PHE A 70 5.04 -5.01 -4.30
N ALA A 71 4.28 -5.76 -3.49
CA ALA A 71 3.07 -5.29 -2.85
C ALA A 71 2.97 -5.84 -1.43
N LEU A 72 2.48 -5.02 -0.50
CA LEU A 72 2.34 -5.35 0.92
C LEU A 72 1.22 -4.53 1.54
N THR A 73 0.40 -5.13 2.40
CA THR A 73 -0.56 -4.43 3.23
C THR A 73 -0.71 -5.07 4.59
N TYR A 74 -1.06 -4.26 5.60
CA TYR A 74 -1.28 -4.72 6.97
C TYR A 74 -2.75 -5.08 7.20
N TYR A 75 -3.00 -6.25 7.81
CA TYR A 75 -4.32 -6.71 8.20
C TYR A 75 -4.43 -6.82 9.73
N PRO A 76 -5.21 -5.95 10.41
CA PRO A 76 -5.21 -5.85 11.87
C PRO A 76 -5.78 -7.08 12.58
N GLU A 77 -6.67 -7.84 11.93
CA GLU A 77 -7.35 -9.01 12.53
C GLU A 77 -6.73 -10.36 12.13
N GLY A 78 -5.61 -10.36 11.40
CA GLY A 78 -5.02 -11.56 10.80
C GLY A 78 -4.49 -12.54 11.83
N ASP A 79 -3.32 -12.28 12.42
CA ASP A 79 -2.71 -13.16 13.43
C ASP A 79 -3.04 -12.72 14.87
N LYS A 80 -4.05 -13.35 15.45
CA LYS A 80 -4.44 -13.10 16.83
C LYS A 80 -3.42 -13.62 17.85
N SER A 81 -2.56 -14.58 17.46
CA SER A 81 -1.52 -15.12 18.33
C SER A 81 -0.35 -14.14 18.52
N GLY A 82 -0.13 -13.23 17.59
CA GLY A 82 0.85 -12.16 17.67
C GLY A 82 0.66 -11.22 18.86
N ALA A 83 -0.50 -11.25 19.53
CA ALA A 83 -0.72 -10.51 20.76
C ALA A 83 0.30 -10.85 21.88
N ASN A 84 0.89 -12.04 21.86
CA ASN A 84 1.85 -12.48 22.87
C ASN A 84 3.25 -11.92 22.67
N ASP A 85 3.62 -11.51 21.47
CA ASP A 85 4.93 -10.91 21.16
C ASP A 85 4.88 -9.39 20.90
N GLY A 86 3.66 -8.81 20.89
CA GLY A 86 3.40 -7.40 20.68
C GLY A 86 3.24 -6.99 19.22
N PHE A 87 3.22 -7.94 18.27
CA PHE A 87 3.03 -7.71 16.84
C PHE A 87 1.75 -8.39 16.35
N ILE A 88 0.62 -7.79 16.71
CA ILE A 88 -0.72 -8.26 16.36
C ILE A 88 -0.98 -8.01 14.87
N GLY A 89 -1.86 -8.81 14.28
CA GLY A 89 -2.23 -8.73 12.87
C GLY A 89 -1.33 -9.56 11.99
N SER A 90 -1.48 -9.39 10.70
CA SER A 90 -0.74 -10.10 9.66
C SER A 90 -0.41 -9.16 8.51
N LEU A 91 0.36 -9.68 7.56
CA LEU A 91 0.65 -8.98 6.30
C LEU A 91 0.19 -9.83 5.13
N PHE A 92 -0.60 -9.24 4.22
CA PHE A 92 -0.72 -9.77 2.87
C PHE A 92 0.39 -9.21 2.01
N GLY A 93 1.01 -10.06 1.20
CA GLY A 93 2.07 -9.65 0.28
C GLY A 93 2.06 -10.49 -0.99
N THR A 94 2.76 -9.99 -2.01
CA THR A 94 2.93 -10.69 -3.27
C THR A 94 4.26 -11.43 -3.31
N GLY A 95 4.21 -12.67 -3.79
CA GLY A 95 5.36 -13.54 -4.01
C GLY A 95 6.05 -13.26 -5.35
N HIS A 96 6.45 -14.35 -6.00
CA HIS A 96 7.29 -14.39 -7.19
C HIS A 96 6.84 -13.41 -8.30
N ALA A 97 7.78 -12.63 -8.81
CA ALA A 97 7.55 -11.52 -9.75
C ALA A 97 7.00 -11.94 -11.15
N TRP A 98 6.86 -13.24 -11.43
CA TRP A 98 6.24 -13.69 -12.68
C TRP A 98 4.71 -13.71 -12.60
N GLU A 99 4.14 -14.00 -11.41
CA GLU A 99 2.68 -14.15 -11.28
C GLU A 99 2.10 -13.32 -10.14
N TYR A 100 2.93 -12.76 -9.24
CA TYR A 100 2.50 -11.94 -8.10
C TYR A 100 1.37 -12.59 -7.28
N ARG A 101 1.45 -13.90 -7.04
CA ARG A 101 0.50 -14.62 -6.20
C ARG A 101 0.50 -14.02 -4.80
N ILE A 102 -0.68 -13.92 -4.20
CA ILE A 102 -0.86 -13.31 -2.88
C ILE A 102 -0.82 -14.39 -1.80
N SER A 103 -0.12 -14.11 -0.70
CA SER A 103 -0.07 -14.92 0.52
C SER A 103 -0.25 -14.04 1.75
N GLU A 104 -0.69 -14.62 2.87
CA GLU A 104 -0.77 -13.96 4.17
C GLU A 104 0.25 -14.58 5.13
N ILE A 105 0.97 -13.73 5.86
CA ILE A 105 2.03 -14.13 6.79
C ILE A 105 1.87 -13.50 8.17
N SER A 106 2.37 -14.18 9.21
CA SER A 106 2.48 -13.64 10.55
C SER A 106 3.58 -12.57 10.66
N ILE A 107 3.52 -11.76 11.71
CA ILE A 107 4.53 -10.75 12.01
C ILE A 107 5.28 -11.20 13.27
N PRO A 108 6.44 -11.86 13.16
CA PRO A 108 7.24 -12.20 14.33
C PRO A 108 7.91 -10.96 14.90
N LYS A 109 8.27 -10.99 16.19
CA LYS A 109 9.00 -9.89 16.85
C LYS A 109 10.30 -9.59 16.09
N PRO A 110 10.47 -8.39 15.50
CA PRO A 110 11.64 -8.05 14.71
C PRO A 110 12.92 -8.04 15.57
N VAL A 111 14.05 -8.36 14.95
CA VAL A 111 15.37 -8.34 15.60
C VAL A 111 16.28 -7.33 14.88
N ASN A 112 16.88 -6.42 15.66
CA ASN A 112 17.88 -5.49 15.15
C ASN A 112 19.27 -6.15 15.26
N SER A 113 19.66 -6.91 14.23
CA SER A 113 21.00 -7.50 14.13
C SER A 113 22.02 -6.41 13.80
N LYS A 114 22.88 -6.12 14.75
CA LYS A 114 23.93 -5.08 14.60
C LYS A 114 24.95 -5.41 13.50
N ASN A 115 25.16 -6.70 13.26
CA ASN A 115 26.10 -7.19 12.25
C ASN A 115 25.41 -7.58 10.93
N LYS A 116 24.12 -7.28 10.78
CA LYS A 116 23.30 -7.67 9.61
C LYS A 116 23.37 -9.18 9.33
N ASN A 117 23.36 -9.98 10.39
CA ASN A 117 23.38 -11.44 10.31
C ASN A 117 21.95 -11.97 10.14
N LEU A 118 21.65 -12.52 8.97
CA LEU A 118 20.31 -13.06 8.64
C LEU A 118 19.89 -14.19 9.58
N SER A 119 20.85 -14.98 10.13
CA SER A 119 20.53 -16.09 11.03
C SER A 119 19.96 -15.64 12.39
N GLU A 120 20.15 -14.36 12.77
CA GLU A 120 19.57 -13.77 13.97
C GLU A 120 18.12 -13.33 13.77
N LEU A 121 17.69 -13.18 12.52
CA LEU A 121 16.34 -12.71 12.20
C LEU A 121 15.32 -13.84 12.33
N PRO A 122 14.21 -13.63 13.06
CA PRO A 122 13.13 -14.58 13.12
C PRO A 122 12.48 -14.73 11.74
N ARG A 123 11.76 -15.82 11.54
CA ARG A 123 11.05 -16.11 10.30
C ARG A 123 9.55 -16.05 10.51
N ALA A 124 8.85 -15.33 9.63
CA ALA A 124 7.40 -15.34 9.57
C ALA A 124 6.86 -16.73 9.23
N LYS A 125 5.61 -16.98 9.57
CA LYS A 125 4.88 -18.19 9.22
C LYS A 125 3.81 -17.85 8.20
N THR A 126 3.56 -18.75 7.26
CA THR A 126 2.42 -18.65 6.36
C THR A 126 1.14 -18.87 7.13
N ILE A 127 0.18 -17.97 6.97
CA ILE A 127 -1.19 -18.06 7.51
C ILE A 127 -2.12 -18.54 6.40
N GLN A 128 -1.99 -17.97 5.20
CA GLN A 128 -2.69 -18.41 4.00
C GLN A 128 -1.67 -18.61 2.87
N ASP A 129 -1.74 -19.78 2.24
CA ASP A 129 -0.88 -20.14 1.11
C ASP A 129 -1.08 -19.22 -0.10
N PHE A 130 -0.08 -19.18 -0.95
CA PHE A 130 -0.13 -18.42 -2.21
C PHE A 130 -1.34 -18.79 -3.06
N ARG A 131 -2.02 -17.77 -3.56
CA ARG A 131 -3.14 -17.91 -4.50
C ARG A 131 -2.97 -16.96 -5.68
N ASP A 132 -3.17 -17.49 -6.87
CA ASP A 132 -3.29 -16.68 -8.08
C ASP A 132 -4.67 -16.01 -8.11
N ILE A 133 -4.68 -14.70 -7.89
CA ILE A 133 -5.90 -13.87 -7.88
C ILE A 133 -5.85 -12.88 -9.05
N LEU A 134 -4.65 -12.44 -9.41
CA LEU A 134 -4.46 -11.36 -10.38
C LEU A 134 -4.44 -11.88 -11.82
N ASN A 135 -3.91 -13.10 -12.03
CA ASN A 135 -3.78 -13.74 -13.34
C ASN A 135 -2.89 -12.93 -14.31
N LEU A 136 -1.62 -12.74 -13.91
CA LEU A 136 -0.66 -11.86 -14.60
C LEU A 136 0.38 -12.60 -15.47
N SER A 137 0.22 -13.90 -15.73
CA SER A 137 1.19 -14.70 -16.49
C SER A 137 1.50 -14.16 -17.89
N ASP A 138 0.56 -13.44 -18.50
CA ASP A 138 0.69 -12.89 -19.85
C ASP A 138 1.14 -11.43 -19.88
N TYR A 139 1.37 -10.81 -18.70
CA TYR A 139 1.77 -9.40 -18.60
C TYR A 139 3.29 -9.24 -18.71
N GLU A 140 3.73 -8.22 -19.46
CA GLU A 140 5.15 -7.88 -19.58
C GLU A 140 5.62 -7.10 -18.34
N ILE A 141 6.57 -7.68 -17.58
CA ILE A 141 7.18 -7.07 -16.39
C ILE A 141 6.13 -6.36 -15.51
N PRO A 142 5.12 -7.10 -15.03
CA PRO A 142 4.04 -6.47 -14.28
C PRO A 142 4.51 -5.85 -12.97
N ARG A 143 3.75 -4.89 -12.47
CA ARG A 143 3.82 -4.36 -11.11
C ARG A 143 2.42 -4.42 -10.50
N VAL A 144 2.37 -4.47 -9.19
CA VAL A 144 1.12 -4.65 -8.45
C VAL A 144 1.09 -3.80 -7.20
N GLY A 145 -0.12 -3.42 -6.78
CA GLY A 145 -0.39 -2.86 -5.48
C GLY A 145 -1.51 -3.62 -4.80
N ILE A 146 -1.43 -3.79 -3.50
CA ILE A 146 -2.52 -4.34 -2.69
C ILE A 146 -2.75 -3.46 -1.47
N GLU A 147 -4.02 -3.34 -1.05
CA GLU A 147 -4.39 -2.63 0.18
C GLU A 147 -5.61 -3.24 0.84
N TYR A 148 -5.48 -3.54 2.13
CA TYR A 148 -6.60 -3.89 2.99
C TYR A 148 -7.40 -2.63 3.31
N LEU A 149 -8.72 -2.69 3.11
CA LEU A 149 -9.63 -1.71 3.69
C LEU A 149 -10.72 -2.40 4.49
N PRO A 150 -11.09 -1.85 5.66
CA PRO A 150 -12.25 -2.31 6.40
C PRO A 150 -13.52 -2.11 5.56
N LYS A 151 -14.64 -2.61 6.06
CA LYS A 151 -15.95 -2.44 5.43
C LYS A 151 -16.20 -0.97 5.07
N GLN A 152 -16.57 -0.72 3.82
CA GLN A 152 -16.99 0.60 3.34
C GLN A 152 -18.52 0.66 3.21
N ALA A 153 -19.07 1.87 3.10
CA ALA A 153 -20.50 2.04 2.88
C ALA A 153 -20.96 1.25 1.64
N GLY A 154 -21.97 0.39 1.81
CA GLY A 154 -22.48 -0.48 0.75
C GLY A 154 -21.77 -1.84 0.62
N GLN A 155 -20.58 -2.04 1.17
CA GLN A 155 -19.92 -3.33 1.22
C GLN A 155 -20.37 -4.17 2.42
N SER A 156 -20.48 -5.49 2.26
CA SER A 156 -20.88 -6.39 3.34
C SER A 156 -19.73 -6.68 4.33
N SER A 157 -18.48 -6.60 3.86
CA SER A 157 -17.28 -6.94 4.63
C SER A 157 -16.06 -6.13 4.17
N ALA A 158 -14.97 -6.20 4.91
CA ALA A 158 -13.65 -5.75 4.50
C ALA A 158 -13.21 -6.44 3.20
N LYS A 159 -12.29 -5.82 2.47
CA LYS A 159 -11.76 -6.33 1.20
C LYS A 159 -10.26 -6.13 1.10
N LEU A 160 -9.63 -6.99 0.32
CA LEU A 160 -8.29 -6.77 -0.20
C LEU A 160 -8.44 -6.16 -1.60
N TYR A 161 -8.12 -4.88 -1.72
CA TYR A 161 -8.07 -4.17 -3.00
C TYR A 161 -6.75 -4.47 -3.68
N PHE A 162 -6.75 -4.48 -5.02
CA PHE A 162 -5.55 -4.65 -5.81
C PHE A 162 -5.56 -3.73 -7.04
N CYS A 163 -4.37 -3.40 -7.49
CA CYS A 163 -4.14 -2.89 -8.83
C CYS A 163 -2.95 -3.61 -9.46
N PHE A 164 -2.89 -3.59 -10.79
CA PHE A 164 -1.77 -4.13 -11.55
C PHE A 164 -1.65 -3.43 -12.89
N GLY A 165 -0.44 -3.42 -13.43
CA GLY A 165 -0.13 -2.87 -14.74
C GLY A 165 1.11 -3.51 -15.30
N GLN A 166 1.32 -3.41 -16.60
CA GLN A 166 2.54 -3.89 -17.26
C GLN A 166 3.50 -2.73 -17.55
N HIS A 167 4.73 -3.08 -17.90
CA HIS A 167 5.79 -2.10 -18.18
C HIS A 167 5.38 -1.10 -19.24
N TYR A 168 4.84 -1.57 -20.36
CA TYR A 168 4.41 -0.76 -21.48
C TYR A 168 2.91 -0.95 -21.73
N GLN A 169 2.13 0.11 -21.51
CA GLN A 169 0.68 0.11 -21.74
C GLN A 169 0.31 1.23 -22.71
N GLU A 170 -0.19 0.87 -23.89
CA GLU A 170 -0.64 1.83 -24.92
C GLU A 170 -2.13 2.16 -24.80
N THR A 171 -2.87 1.37 -24.05
CA THR A 171 -4.33 1.47 -23.92
C THR A 171 -4.77 1.47 -22.47
N SER A 172 -5.98 1.95 -22.19
CA SER A 172 -6.58 1.90 -20.86
C SER A 172 -7.00 0.47 -20.54
N ASP A 173 -6.14 -0.29 -19.91
CA ASP A 173 -6.41 -1.65 -19.47
C ASP A 173 -7.19 -1.71 -18.16
N LEU A 174 -7.89 -2.81 -17.96
CA LEU A 174 -8.60 -3.10 -16.71
C LEU A 174 -7.57 -3.53 -15.67
N THR A 175 -7.39 -2.72 -14.63
CA THR A 175 -6.22 -2.81 -13.74
C THR A 175 -6.56 -2.80 -12.25
N HIS A 176 -7.79 -2.53 -11.87
CA HIS A 176 -8.19 -2.39 -10.47
C HIS A 176 -9.31 -3.36 -10.11
N GLY A 177 -9.26 -3.90 -8.90
CA GLY A 177 -10.30 -4.78 -8.40
C GLY A 177 -10.22 -4.96 -6.88
N TRP A 178 -11.02 -5.89 -6.37
CA TRP A 178 -10.91 -6.40 -5.01
C TRP A 178 -11.19 -7.90 -4.92
N CYS A 179 -10.80 -8.52 -3.81
CA CYS A 179 -11.20 -9.87 -3.46
C CYS A 179 -11.53 -9.98 -1.97
N GLU A 180 -12.09 -11.12 -1.56
CA GLU A 180 -12.27 -11.45 -0.15
C GLU A 180 -10.92 -11.72 0.51
N LEU A 181 -10.84 -11.50 1.84
CA LEU A 181 -9.62 -11.74 2.62
C LEU A 181 -9.27 -13.24 2.73
N ASN A 182 -10.24 -14.12 2.56
CA ASN A 182 -9.99 -15.56 2.48
C ASN A 182 -9.47 -15.94 1.09
N LEU A 183 -8.16 -16.12 0.98
CA LEU A 183 -7.49 -16.41 -0.30
C LEU A 183 -7.88 -17.78 -0.89
N SER A 184 -8.42 -18.72 -0.09
CA SER A 184 -8.92 -19.99 -0.61
C SER A 184 -10.24 -19.84 -1.37
N THR A 185 -10.99 -18.77 -1.10
CA THR A 185 -12.25 -18.41 -1.75
C THR A 185 -12.28 -16.90 -2.04
N PRO A 186 -11.38 -16.39 -2.89
CA PRO A 186 -11.12 -14.96 -3.01
C PRO A 186 -12.26 -14.16 -3.64
N GLN A 187 -13.16 -14.82 -4.37
CA GLN A 187 -14.32 -14.20 -5.02
C GLN A 187 -13.96 -12.86 -5.69
N LYS A 188 -12.88 -12.84 -6.47
CA LYS A 188 -12.38 -11.65 -7.20
C LYS A 188 -13.52 -10.89 -7.88
N LYS A 189 -13.52 -9.56 -7.78
CA LYS A 189 -14.39 -8.61 -8.45
C LYS A 189 -13.55 -7.52 -9.10
N GLY A 190 -14.01 -7.01 -10.19
CA GLY A 190 -13.29 -6.13 -11.12
C GLY A 190 -13.17 -6.90 -12.44
N ASP A 191 -12.37 -6.57 -13.42
CA ASP A 191 -11.40 -5.47 -13.27
C ASP A 191 -12.01 -4.16 -13.76
N TRP A 192 -11.54 -3.06 -13.18
CA TRP A 192 -11.93 -1.68 -13.51
C TRP A 192 -10.71 -0.89 -13.97
N TYR A 193 -10.92 0.34 -14.46
CA TYR A 193 -9.83 1.18 -14.93
C TYR A 193 -10.03 2.65 -14.55
N ILE A 194 -8.95 3.41 -14.59
CA ILE A 194 -8.95 4.86 -14.41
C ILE A 194 -8.63 5.48 -15.77
N ASP A 195 -9.63 5.99 -16.45
CA ASP A 195 -9.48 6.55 -17.77
C ASP A 195 -9.14 8.04 -17.70
N THR A 196 -7.92 8.37 -18.02
CA THR A 196 -7.53 9.70 -18.48
C THR A 196 -6.29 9.57 -19.36
N SER A 197 -5.93 10.62 -20.10
CA SER A 197 -4.70 10.64 -20.88
C SER A 197 -3.49 10.29 -19.99
N HIS A 198 -2.76 9.23 -20.30
CA HIS A 198 -1.59 8.69 -19.58
C HIS A 198 -1.85 8.16 -18.17
N HIS A 199 -3.06 7.73 -17.81
CA HIS A 199 -3.36 7.25 -16.46
C HIS A 199 -2.83 5.87 -16.17
N GLU A 200 -2.80 4.99 -17.15
CA GLU A 200 -2.16 3.70 -17.10
C GLU A 200 -0.68 3.82 -16.73
N TYR A 201 -0.04 4.95 -17.04
CA TYR A 201 1.32 5.28 -16.60
C TYR A 201 1.40 6.06 -15.28
N CYS A 202 0.27 6.37 -14.63
CA CYS A 202 0.22 7.15 -13.40
C CYS A 202 -0.43 6.41 -12.24
N THR A 203 -1.03 5.25 -12.49
CA THR A 203 -1.75 4.41 -11.54
C THR A 203 -1.26 2.97 -11.65
N ASN A 204 -1.76 2.01 -10.91
CA ASN A 204 -1.61 0.58 -11.10
C ASN A 204 -0.48 -0.12 -10.32
N ASP A 205 0.51 0.58 -9.74
CA ASP A 205 1.70 -0.11 -9.20
C ASP A 205 1.73 -0.14 -7.67
N TYR A 206 1.03 0.76 -6.99
CA TYR A 206 0.83 0.72 -5.55
C TYR A 206 -0.56 1.19 -5.15
N LEU A 207 -1.00 0.71 -4.01
CA LEU A 207 -2.22 1.17 -3.33
C LEU A 207 -1.87 1.52 -1.89
N PHE A 208 -2.60 2.49 -1.32
CA PHE A 208 -2.56 2.79 0.10
C PHE A 208 -3.84 3.46 0.58
N GLU A 209 -4.14 3.27 1.86
CA GLU A 209 -5.31 3.88 2.49
C GLU A 209 -5.11 5.37 2.74
N ILE A 210 -6.08 6.19 2.34
CA ILE A 210 -6.26 7.57 2.80
C ILE A 210 -7.12 7.50 4.09
N PRO A 211 -6.70 8.13 5.23
CA PRO A 211 -7.48 8.09 6.46
C PRO A 211 -8.92 8.57 6.25
N LYS A 212 -9.88 7.82 6.79
CA LYS A 212 -11.31 8.06 6.56
C LYS A 212 -11.72 9.50 6.85
N SER A 213 -11.32 10.06 8.01
CA SER A 213 -11.67 11.44 8.39
C SER A 213 -11.15 12.49 7.40
N TRP A 214 -9.96 12.27 6.84
CA TRP A 214 -9.39 13.15 5.82
C TRP A 214 -10.11 12.97 4.47
N ALA A 215 -10.33 11.72 4.06
CA ALA A 215 -10.99 11.40 2.80
C ALA A 215 -12.43 11.95 2.76
N ASP A 216 -13.20 11.76 3.83
CA ASP A 216 -14.57 12.27 3.94
C ASP A 216 -14.64 13.80 3.84
N LYS A 217 -13.66 14.49 4.43
CA LYS A 217 -13.65 15.95 4.46
C LYS A 217 -13.20 16.59 3.15
N TYR A 218 -12.21 16.02 2.46
CA TYR A 218 -11.52 16.71 1.37
C TYR A 218 -11.70 16.07 -0.01
N VAL A 219 -12.01 14.77 -0.08
CA VAL A 219 -12.11 14.05 -1.34
C VAL A 219 -13.37 13.18 -1.44
N ASP A 220 -14.48 13.61 -0.82
CA ASP A 220 -15.78 12.94 -0.89
C ASP A 220 -15.73 11.46 -0.48
N GLY A 221 -14.87 11.10 0.50
CA GLY A 221 -14.72 9.73 0.98
C GLY A 221 -13.99 8.80 0.02
N TYR A 222 -13.19 9.32 -0.89
CA TYR A 222 -12.30 8.53 -1.75
C TYR A 222 -11.09 8.08 -0.93
N ARG A 223 -11.23 6.91 -0.30
CA ARG A 223 -10.35 6.40 0.76
C ARG A 223 -9.19 5.55 0.26
N LEU A 224 -9.16 5.17 -1.01
CA LEU A 224 -8.09 4.39 -1.60
C LEU A 224 -7.28 5.25 -2.56
N ALA A 225 -5.96 5.24 -2.41
CA ALA A 225 -5.04 5.92 -3.31
C ALA A 225 -4.29 4.92 -4.19
N THR A 226 -4.08 5.26 -5.45
CA THR A 226 -3.29 4.50 -6.41
C THR A 226 -2.26 5.39 -7.07
N GLY A 227 -1.17 4.80 -7.55
CA GLY A 227 -0.11 5.48 -8.25
C GLY A 227 0.80 4.52 -8.99
N ARG A 228 1.85 5.02 -9.63
CA ARG A 228 2.78 4.23 -10.41
C ARG A 228 4.22 4.38 -9.91
N PHE A 229 4.99 3.29 -10.01
CA PHE A 229 6.33 3.21 -9.45
C PHE A 229 7.36 4.02 -10.22
N ARG A 230 7.33 4.01 -11.53
CA ARG A 230 8.19 4.80 -12.44
C ARG A 230 7.80 4.58 -13.90
N ASP A 231 8.37 5.37 -14.78
CA ASP A 231 8.55 5.03 -16.21
C ASP A 231 9.49 6.02 -16.93
N GLY A 232 10.61 6.36 -16.32
CA GLY A 232 11.61 7.26 -16.91
C GLY A 232 11.08 8.66 -17.22
N GLY A 233 9.98 9.09 -16.58
CA GLY A 233 9.31 10.35 -16.81
C GLY A 233 7.98 10.27 -17.56
N TRP A 234 7.62 9.15 -18.19
CA TRP A 234 6.34 8.99 -18.90
C TRP A 234 5.14 9.02 -17.95
N SER A 235 5.25 8.40 -16.79
CA SER A 235 4.22 8.42 -15.74
C SER A 235 4.17 9.74 -14.96
N GLY A 236 5.00 10.69 -15.30
CA GLY A 236 5.24 11.93 -14.59
C GLY A 236 6.61 11.95 -13.93
N GLN A 237 7.16 13.15 -13.77
CA GLN A 237 8.51 13.38 -13.25
C GLN A 237 8.51 13.42 -11.71
N GLY A 238 8.06 12.34 -11.08
CA GLY A 238 7.91 12.13 -9.64
C GLY A 238 6.78 11.15 -9.34
N PRO A 239 6.48 10.86 -8.06
CA PRO A 239 5.37 9.99 -7.67
C PRO A 239 4.01 10.59 -8.03
N SER A 240 2.97 9.76 -8.10
CA SER A 240 1.61 10.18 -8.38
C SER A 240 0.63 9.70 -7.32
N VAL A 241 -0.51 10.40 -7.13
CA VAL A 241 -1.59 10.00 -6.22
C VAL A 241 -2.94 10.32 -6.84
N PHE A 242 -3.72 9.28 -7.05
CA PHE A 242 -5.10 9.34 -7.51
C PHE A 242 -5.99 8.69 -6.45
N ALA A 243 -6.86 9.47 -5.82
CA ALA A 243 -7.82 8.94 -4.85
C ALA A 243 -9.03 8.36 -5.57
N ILE A 244 -9.45 7.15 -5.17
CA ILE A 244 -10.57 6.40 -5.73
C ILE A 244 -11.47 5.82 -4.63
N ALA A 245 -12.70 5.48 -5.00
CA ALA A 245 -13.68 4.81 -4.15
C ALA A 245 -14.56 3.89 -4.97
N PRO A 246 -14.08 2.70 -5.38
CA PRO A 246 -14.84 1.79 -6.24
C PRO A 246 -16.24 1.49 -5.69
N TRP A 247 -16.39 1.29 -4.37
CA TRP A 247 -17.67 1.02 -3.69
C TRP A 247 -18.73 2.10 -3.88
N LYS A 248 -18.39 3.31 -4.33
CA LYS A 248 -19.35 4.38 -4.64
C LYS A 248 -19.99 4.26 -6.03
N GLN A 249 -19.44 3.42 -6.89
CA GLN A 249 -19.92 3.20 -8.25
C GLN A 249 -20.60 1.83 -8.43
N GLY A 250 -20.77 1.11 -7.32
CA GLY A 250 -21.42 -0.20 -7.26
C GLY A 250 -20.78 -1.08 -6.20
N ASN A 251 -21.45 -2.16 -5.82
CA ASN A 251 -20.94 -3.09 -4.79
C ASN A 251 -21.09 -4.55 -5.22
N PRO A 252 -20.17 -5.02 -6.08
CA PRO A 252 -19.08 -4.33 -6.78
C PRO A 252 -19.56 -3.44 -7.92
N PRO A 253 -18.71 -2.52 -8.43
CA PRO A 253 -18.90 -1.96 -9.76
C PRO A 253 -18.97 -3.06 -10.81
N SER A 254 -19.66 -2.84 -11.91
CA SER A 254 -19.66 -3.77 -13.05
C SER A 254 -18.24 -3.89 -13.64
N ASN A 255 -17.91 -5.07 -14.18
CA ASN A 255 -16.64 -5.24 -14.89
C ASN A 255 -16.52 -4.20 -16.02
N GLY A 256 -15.32 -3.67 -16.23
CA GLY A 256 -15.05 -2.63 -17.20
C GLY A 256 -15.52 -1.23 -16.78
N THR A 257 -15.93 -1.03 -15.52
CA THR A 257 -16.29 0.30 -15.03
C THR A 257 -15.08 1.23 -15.02
N LYS A 258 -15.25 2.42 -15.61
CA LYS A 258 -14.37 3.55 -15.43
C LYS A 258 -14.54 4.12 -14.03
N LEU A 259 -13.49 4.11 -13.24
CA LEU A 259 -13.51 4.63 -11.88
C LEU A 259 -13.39 6.15 -11.85
N ASN A 260 -14.31 6.80 -11.12
CA ASN A 260 -14.16 8.19 -10.77
C ASN A 260 -12.96 8.35 -9.82
N HIS A 261 -12.24 9.45 -9.97
CA HIS A 261 -11.02 9.70 -9.18
C HIS A 261 -10.82 11.18 -8.88
N LYS A 262 -9.94 11.47 -7.93
CA LYS A 262 -9.45 12.80 -7.60
C LYS A 262 -7.92 12.79 -7.74
N VAL A 263 -7.37 13.66 -8.56
CA VAL A 263 -5.90 13.79 -8.71
C VAL A 263 -5.38 14.63 -7.56
N LEU A 264 -4.50 14.07 -6.72
CA LEU A 264 -3.90 14.74 -5.56
C LEU A 264 -2.41 15.08 -5.77
N LEU A 265 -1.73 14.27 -6.58
CA LEU A 265 -0.33 14.50 -6.97
C LEU A 265 -0.13 13.95 -8.39
N LYS A 266 0.35 14.80 -9.29
CA LYS A 266 0.75 14.40 -10.64
C LYS A 266 1.69 15.46 -11.22
N TYR A 267 2.92 15.05 -11.47
CA TYR A 267 3.88 15.87 -12.21
C TYR A 267 3.69 15.70 -13.73
N THR A 268 4.24 16.62 -14.50
CA THR A 268 4.18 16.57 -15.97
C THR A 268 4.99 15.36 -16.48
N SER A 269 4.43 14.64 -17.44
CA SER A 269 5.16 13.61 -18.18
C SER A 269 6.17 14.23 -19.14
N THR A 270 7.25 13.53 -19.45
CA THR A 270 8.16 13.94 -20.52
C THR A 270 7.53 13.89 -21.90
N GLU A 271 6.42 13.17 -22.08
CA GLU A 271 5.63 13.09 -23.31
C GLU A 271 4.66 14.28 -23.49
N ASP A 272 4.44 15.08 -22.44
CA ASP A 272 3.61 16.29 -22.50
C ASP A 272 4.40 17.48 -23.11
N TYR A 273 4.88 17.33 -24.34
CA TYR A 273 5.78 18.28 -25.01
C TYR A 273 5.23 19.70 -25.13
N ASP A 274 3.92 19.84 -25.20
CA ASP A 274 3.24 21.15 -25.34
C ASP A 274 2.96 21.83 -24.00
N GLN A 275 3.37 21.24 -22.89
CA GLN A 275 3.12 21.75 -21.54
C GLN A 275 4.42 22.17 -20.85
N PRO A 276 4.39 23.21 -19.99
CA PRO A 276 5.51 23.51 -19.11
C PRO A 276 5.85 22.29 -18.24
N GLN A 277 7.14 21.94 -18.20
CA GLN A 277 7.59 20.76 -17.45
C GLN A 277 7.66 21.06 -15.96
N HIS A 278 6.74 20.47 -15.21
CA HIS A 278 6.68 20.52 -13.74
C HIS A 278 7.13 19.17 -13.18
N LYS A 279 8.18 19.18 -12.39
CA LYS A 279 8.77 17.96 -11.83
C LYS A 279 9.01 18.05 -10.34
N MET A 280 9.11 16.91 -9.70
CA MET A 280 9.56 16.81 -8.33
C MET A 280 10.95 17.43 -8.19
N LYS A 281 11.19 18.16 -7.10
CA LYS A 281 12.51 18.68 -6.78
C LYS A 281 13.55 17.56 -6.71
N ASN A 282 14.65 17.74 -7.42
CA ASN A 282 15.73 16.75 -7.55
C ASN A 282 15.28 15.42 -8.17
N TYR A 283 14.28 15.43 -9.03
CA TYR A 283 13.86 14.24 -9.77
C TYR A 283 14.97 13.72 -10.70
N HIS A 284 15.14 12.39 -10.71
CA HIS A 284 15.96 11.66 -11.68
C HIS A 284 15.08 10.62 -12.40
N ASN A 285 15.32 10.39 -13.68
CA ASN A 285 14.59 9.36 -14.42
C ASN A 285 14.84 7.94 -13.87
N SER A 286 15.88 7.75 -13.06
CA SER A 286 16.19 6.50 -12.35
C SER A 286 15.48 6.35 -11.00
N ASP A 287 14.65 7.31 -10.58
CA ASP A 287 13.87 7.21 -9.35
C ASP A 287 12.77 6.15 -9.50
N GLU A 288 12.58 5.33 -8.46
CA GLU A 288 11.56 4.27 -8.41
C GLU A 288 10.84 4.29 -7.06
N TRP A 289 9.50 4.26 -7.08
CA TRP A 289 8.63 4.32 -5.90
C TRP A 289 7.83 3.03 -5.78
N GLN A 290 8.39 2.02 -5.12
CA GLN A 290 7.80 0.67 -5.03
C GLN A 290 6.62 0.58 -4.07
N GLY A 291 6.44 1.57 -3.21
CA GLY A 291 5.33 1.62 -2.28
C GLY A 291 5.03 3.03 -1.82
N ALA A 292 3.82 3.21 -1.31
CA ALA A 292 3.40 4.45 -0.68
C ALA A 292 2.51 4.14 0.52
N VAL A 293 2.56 5.00 1.54
CA VAL A 293 1.74 4.85 2.75
C VAL A 293 1.36 6.22 3.30
N TRP A 294 0.17 6.31 3.88
CA TRP A 294 -0.23 7.47 4.66
C TRP A 294 0.05 7.20 6.14
N LEU A 295 1.13 7.77 6.64
CA LEU A 295 1.54 7.65 8.03
C LEU A 295 0.84 8.69 8.91
N SER A 296 0.42 8.27 10.11
CA SER A 296 -0.12 9.18 11.11
C SER A 296 0.20 8.70 12.52
N LYS A 297 0.47 9.64 13.44
CA LYS A 297 0.63 9.38 14.87
C LYS A 297 0.26 10.62 15.67
N GLY A 298 -0.81 10.52 16.48
CA GLY A 298 -1.34 11.68 17.18
C GLY A 298 -1.75 12.78 16.20
N ASP A 299 -1.17 13.97 16.38
CA ASP A 299 -1.42 15.16 15.53
C ASP A 299 -0.46 15.29 14.34
N LYS A 300 0.39 14.29 14.11
CA LYS A 300 1.38 14.30 13.03
C LYS A 300 1.00 13.35 11.90
N ALA A 301 1.27 13.75 10.65
CA ALA A 301 1.13 12.87 9.48
C ALA A 301 2.13 13.19 8.37
N ALA A 302 2.28 12.24 7.46
CA ALA A 302 2.97 12.38 6.18
C ALA A 302 2.41 11.37 5.17
N ILE A 303 2.39 11.73 3.88
CA ILE A 303 2.35 10.75 2.82
C ILE A 303 3.80 10.40 2.48
N VAL A 304 4.13 9.12 2.54
CA VAL A 304 5.51 8.65 2.36
C VAL A 304 5.58 7.68 1.18
N PHE A 305 6.44 8.01 0.23
CA PHE A 305 6.82 7.09 -0.84
C PHE A 305 8.11 6.37 -0.44
N VAL A 306 8.13 5.07 -0.67
CA VAL A 306 9.23 4.18 -0.35
C VAL A 306 9.82 3.67 -1.66
N GLY A 307 11.14 3.81 -1.83
CA GLY A 307 11.75 3.38 -3.08
C GLY A 307 13.24 3.64 -3.16
N THR A 308 13.72 3.66 -4.40
CA THR A 308 15.13 3.88 -4.75
C THR A 308 15.28 5.23 -5.43
N LYS A 309 16.16 6.07 -4.91
CA LYS A 309 16.39 7.45 -5.36
C LYS A 309 17.75 7.60 -6.03
N GLY A 310 17.77 8.19 -7.24
CA GLY A 310 19.01 8.54 -7.94
C GLY A 310 19.65 9.83 -7.45
N TYR A 311 20.99 9.84 -7.45
CA TYR A 311 21.81 10.98 -7.08
C TYR A 311 22.97 11.17 -8.09
N GLY A 312 23.41 12.40 -8.29
CA GLY A 312 24.49 12.79 -9.21
C GLY A 312 24.02 12.86 -10.66
N GLU A 313 24.82 12.37 -11.60
CA GLU A 313 24.46 12.32 -13.02
C GLU A 313 23.46 11.20 -13.28
N CYS A 314 22.57 11.39 -14.25
CA CYS A 314 21.55 10.42 -14.65
C CYS A 314 21.67 10.16 -16.15
N TRP A 315 21.68 8.88 -16.57
CA TRP A 315 21.82 8.46 -17.97
C TRP A 315 20.94 7.24 -18.27
N TYR A 316 20.71 6.99 -19.57
CA TYR A 316 19.98 5.81 -20.04
C TYR A 316 20.93 4.80 -20.67
N GLY A 317 20.77 3.52 -20.32
CA GLY A 317 21.63 2.44 -20.82
C GLY A 317 23.08 2.55 -20.34
N ASN A 318 23.96 1.72 -20.85
CA ASN A 318 25.37 1.72 -20.45
C ASN A 318 26.35 1.28 -21.54
N GLU A 319 25.97 1.31 -22.81
CA GLU A 319 26.90 0.92 -23.90
C GLU A 319 28.21 1.73 -23.87
N ASP A 320 28.12 3.03 -23.54
CA ASP A 320 29.25 3.94 -23.37
C ASP A 320 29.22 4.65 -22.00
N GLY A 321 28.49 4.09 -21.02
CA GLY A 321 28.25 4.71 -19.74
C GLY A 321 29.35 4.50 -18.72
N PRO A 322 29.30 5.22 -17.59
CA PRO A 322 30.33 5.20 -16.56
C PRO A 322 30.26 3.97 -15.64
N CYS A 323 29.31 3.06 -15.81
CA CYS A 323 29.09 1.90 -14.96
C CYS A 323 29.27 0.59 -15.73
N LEU A 324 30.30 -0.17 -15.42
CA LEU A 324 30.60 -1.45 -16.08
C LEU A 324 29.62 -2.58 -15.69
N GLU A 325 28.92 -2.43 -14.57
CA GLU A 325 27.98 -3.43 -14.03
C GLU A 325 26.52 -3.12 -14.38
N CYS A 326 26.26 -1.98 -15.03
CA CYS A 326 24.92 -1.55 -15.38
C CYS A 326 24.46 -2.18 -16.69
N ASP A 327 23.18 -2.51 -16.79
CA ASP A 327 22.56 -2.99 -18.01
C ASP A 327 22.52 -1.89 -19.09
N ASN A 328 22.49 -2.32 -20.38
CA ASN A 328 22.31 -1.43 -21.52
C ASN A 328 20.89 -0.85 -21.63
N ARG A 329 20.02 -1.15 -20.68
CA ARG A 329 18.62 -0.69 -20.62
C ARG A 329 18.32 0.01 -19.30
N GLY A 330 17.31 0.89 -19.35
CA GLY A 330 16.80 1.60 -18.19
C GLY A 330 17.68 2.78 -17.79
N TRP A 331 17.15 3.54 -16.84
CA TRP A 331 17.79 4.73 -16.31
C TRP A 331 18.70 4.39 -15.14
N TRP A 332 19.86 5.05 -15.08
CA TRP A 332 20.89 4.90 -14.06
C TRP A 332 21.29 6.24 -13.48
N SER A 333 21.88 6.24 -12.31
CA SER A 333 22.50 7.42 -11.69
C SER A 333 23.87 7.07 -11.10
N THR A 334 24.67 8.10 -10.81
CA THR A 334 25.99 7.94 -10.19
C THR A 334 25.92 7.14 -8.88
N GLU A 335 24.84 7.35 -8.12
CA GLU A 335 24.52 6.61 -6.90
C GLU A 335 23.01 6.43 -6.79
N LEU A 336 22.58 5.26 -6.32
CA LEU A 336 21.19 4.92 -5.99
C LEU A 336 21.10 4.61 -4.50
N LYS A 337 20.02 5.07 -3.82
CA LYS A 337 19.81 4.87 -2.39
C LYS A 337 18.38 4.52 -2.06
N GLY A 338 18.20 3.67 -1.05
CA GLY A 338 16.89 3.39 -0.45
C GLY A 338 16.41 4.55 0.40
N VAL A 339 15.26 5.10 0.07
CA VAL A 339 14.73 6.31 0.70
C VAL A 339 13.25 6.22 1.04
N LEU A 340 12.88 6.99 2.08
CA LEU A 340 11.53 7.41 2.37
C LEU A 340 11.41 8.88 1.98
N LEU A 341 10.47 9.21 1.10
CA LEU A 341 10.23 10.55 0.57
C LEU A 341 8.92 11.10 1.16
N PHE A 342 8.99 12.22 1.87
CA PHE A 342 7.90 12.74 2.69
C PHE A 342 7.17 13.89 2.03
N TYR A 343 5.83 13.79 1.90
CA TYR A 343 4.93 14.85 1.47
C TYR A 343 3.98 15.28 2.59
N ASP A 344 3.63 16.56 2.59
CA ASP A 344 2.72 17.15 3.58
C ASP A 344 1.25 16.92 3.15
N PRO A 345 0.43 16.24 3.97
CA PRO A 345 -1.00 16.13 3.70
C PRO A 345 -1.72 17.46 3.51
N SER A 346 -1.22 18.56 4.10
CA SER A 346 -1.80 19.89 3.95
C SER A 346 -1.66 20.45 2.53
N ASP A 347 -0.63 20.06 1.78
CA ASP A 347 -0.51 20.43 0.37
C ASP A 347 -1.53 19.69 -0.49
N PHE A 348 -1.84 18.45 -0.15
CA PHE A 348 -2.90 17.67 -0.80
C PHE A 348 -4.29 18.26 -0.52
N VAL A 349 -4.52 18.83 0.67
CA VAL A 349 -5.76 19.60 0.95
C VAL A 349 -5.89 20.76 -0.04
N LYS A 350 -4.82 21.53 -0.28
CA LYS A 350 -4.86 22.67 -1.23
C LYS A 350 -5.21 22.20 -2.64
N VAL A 351 -4.69 21.04 -3.07
CA VAL A 351 -5.02 20.44 -4.37
C VAL A 351 -6.48 20.01 -4.40
N ALA A 352 -6.94 19.29 -3.40
CA ALA A 352 -8.32 18.80 -3.30
C ALA A 352 -9.35 19.95 -3.32
N GLU A 353 -9.01 21.09 -2.71
CA GLU A 353 -9.84 22.31 -2.70
C GLU A 353 -9.66 23.19 -3.96
N GLY A 354 -8.83 22.77 -4.93
CA GLY A 354 -8.55 23.53 -6.16
C GLY A 354 -7.70 24.82 -5.94
N LYS A 355 -7.07 24.95 -4.78
CA LYS A 355 -6.20 26.09 -4.42
C LYS A 355 -4.77 25.94 -4.95
N SER A 356 -4.37 24.71 -5.27
CA SER A 356 -3.08 24.35 -5.86
C SER A 356 -3.27 23.36 -7.00
N LYS A 357 -2.31 23.31 -7.90
CA LYS A 357 -2.27 22.33 -8.98
C LYS A 357 -1.66 21.02 -8.49
N PRO A 358 -2.01 19.85 -9.08
CA PRO A 358 -1.47 18.55 -8.67
C PRO A 358 0.05 18.40 -8.74
N TYR A 359 0.75 19.26 -9.48
CA TYR A 359 2.20 19.25 -9.60
C TYR A 359 2.92 20.18 -8.60
N GLU A 360 2.20 20.96 -7.81
CA GLU A 360 2.80 21.92 -6.86
C GLU A 360 3.27 21.29 -5.55
N PRO A 361 2.60 20.25 -4.98
CA PRO A 361 3.14 19.57 -3.81
C PRO A 361 4.57 19.08 -4.06
N GLN A 362 5.48 19.30 -3.10
CA GLN A 362 6.88 18.90 -3.18
C GLN A 362 7.27 18.15 -1.90
N PRO A 363 8.21 17.19 -1.99
CA PRO A 363 8.70 16.53 -0.79
C PRO A 363 9.39 17.54 0.14
N TYR A 364 9.04 17.49 1.42
CA TYR A 364 9.65 18.35 2.43
C TYR A 364 10.84 17.70 3.14
N ALA A 365 10.96 16.38 3.09
CA ALA A 365 12.07 15.63 3.67
C ALA A 365 12.35 14.34 2.89
N ILE A 366 13.58 13.86 3.01
CA ILE A 366 14.04 12.56 2.52
C ILE A 366 14.79 11.89 3.69
N MET A 367 14.46 10.63 3.95
CA MET A 367 15.17 9.79 4.92
C MET A 367 15.86 8.64 4.18
N GLU A 368 17.20 8.68 4.12
CA GLU A 368 17.98 7.57 3.59
C GLU A 368 18.06 6.43 4.62
N ILE A 369 17.79 5.20 4.19
CA ILE A 369 17.72 4.04 5.08
C ILE A 369 18.73 2.92 4.75
N ASP A 370 19.63 3.13 3.81
CA ASP A 370 20.66 2.16 3.40
C ASP A 370 21.46 1.59 4.58
N LYS A 371 21.69 2.40 5.61
CA LYS A 371 22.38 1.94 6.83
C LYS A 371 21.72 0.73 7.52
N TYR A 372 20.43 0.52 7.29
CA TYR A 372 19.67 -0.60 7.85
C TYR A 372 19.60 -1.79 6.89
N LEU A 373 19.80 -1.58 5.58
CA LEU A 373 19.66 -2.61 4.56
C LEU A 373 20.78 -3.64 4.62
N TYR A 374 20.45 -4.87 4.26
CA TYR A 374 21.36 -6.04 4.32
C TYR A 374 22.06 -6.31 3.00
N HIS A 375 21.45 -5.90 1.87
CA HIS A 375 21.87 -6.32 0.54
C HIS A 375 22.16 -5.12 -0.37
N ILE A 376 23.22 -4.36 -0.04
CA ILE A 376 23.73 -3.30 -0.93
C ILE A 376 25.07 -3.76 -1.48
N LYS A 377 25.10 -4.13 -2.77
CA LYS A 377 26.30 -4.65 -3.44
C LYS A 377 27.14 -3.55 -4.10
N SER A 378 26.48 -2.53 -4.65
CA SER A 378 27.16 -1.45 -5.38
C SER A 378 26.40 -0.13 -5.22
N LYS A 379 27.04 0.98 -5.63
CA LYS A 379 26.42 2.31 -5.64
C LYS A 379 25.29 2.44 -6.68
N GLN A 380 25.32 1.64 -7.73
CA GLN A 380 24.33 1.65 -8.80
C GLN A 380 23.30 0.54 -8.67
N GLN A 381 23.26 -0.18 -7.55
CA GLN A 381 22.24 -1.20 -7.33
C GLN A 381 20.86 -0.58 -7.40
N LYS A 382 19.95 -1.19 -8.16
CA LYS A 382 18.52 -0.88 -8.19
C LYS A 382 17.75 -1.67 -7.12
N ASP A 383 16.45 -1.40 -7.01
CA ASP A 383 15.54 -2.14 -6.13
C ASP A 383 16.05 -2.23 -4.68
N HIS A 384 16.52 -1.10 -4.09
CA HIS A 384 16.89 -1.09 -2.67
C HIS A 384 15.71 -1.42 -1.77
N LEU A 385 14.50 -0.96 -2.14
CA LEU A 385 13.28 -1.12 -1.38
C LEU A 385 12.15 -1.65 -2.26
N GLY A 386 11.32 -2.50 -1.68
CA GLY A 386 10.06 -2.96 -2.21
C GLY A 386 8.88 -2.19 -1.63
N ALA A 387 7.75 -2.88 -1.48
CA ALA A 387 6.51 -2.30 -0.95
C ALA A 387 6.59 -1.94 0.54
N ALA A 388 5.60 -1.19 1.01
CA ALA A 388 5.44 -0.83 2.40
C ALA A 388 3.99 -1.02 2.88
N ALA A 389 3.83 -1.26 4.19
CA ALA A 389 2.55 -1.36 4.87
C ALA A 389 2.60 -0.64 6.22
N PHE A 390 1.46 -0.19 6.73
CA PHE A 390 1.41 0.57 7.97
C PHE A 390 0.32 0.08 8.93
N ASP A 391 0.75 -0.33 10.14
CA ASP A 391 -0.13 -0.52 11.29
C ASP A 391 -0.44 0.86 11.90
N ARG A 392 -1.56 1.43 11.53
CA ARG A 392 -1.98 2.77 11.93
C ARG A 392 -2.22 2.87 13.44
N GLU A 393 -2.75 1.81 14.04
CA GLU A 393 -3.09 1.81 15.47
C GLU A 393 -1.82 1.86 16.33
N ARG A 394 -0.84 1.01 15.99
CA ARG A 394 0.39 0.87 16.80
C ARG A 394 1.53 1.73 16.28
N GLY A 395 1.44 2.23 15.05
CA GLY A 395 2.46 3.07 14.41
C GLY A 395 3.67 2.28 13.95
N TYR A 396 3.49 1.03 13.47
CA TYR A 396 4.56 0.25 12.86
C TYR A 396 4.52 0.38 11.34
N LEU A 397 5.64 0.80 10.77
CA LEU A 397 5.87 0.83 9.33
C LEU A 397 6.72 -0.38 8.94
N TYR A 398 6.18 -1.22 8.05
CA TYR A 398 6.82 -2.38 7.46
C TYR A 398 7.31 -2.02 6.08
N ILE A 399 8.60 -2.31 5.78
CA ILE A 399 9.23 -2.00 4.49
C ILE A 399 9.95 -3.23 4.00
N ILE A 400 9.73 -3.61 2.77
CA ILE A 400 10.42 -4.72 2.14
C ILE A 400 11.80 -4.27 1.62
N GLU A 401 12.83 -5.09 1.90
CA GLU A 401 14.10 -5.10 1.20
C GLU A 401 14.15 -6.37 0.33
N PRO A 402 14.15 -6.25 -1.02
CA PRO A 402 14.14 -7.41 -1.91
C PRO A 402 15.50 -8.12 -1.98
N TYR A 403 15.51 -9.37 -2.42
CA TYR A 403 16.71 -10.17 -2.80
C TYR A 403 17.72 -10.45 -1.68
N VAL A 404 17.32 -10.45 -0.40
CA VAL A 404 18.25 -10.54 0.76
C VAL A 404 18.51 -11.97 1.20
N ASP A 405 17.47 -12.79 1.36
CA ASP A 405 17.49 -14.14 1.95
C ASP A 405 17.37 -15.19 0.84
N ASP A 406 18.45 -15.39 0.06
CA ASP A 406 18.45 -16.28 -1.10
C ASP A 406 17.38 -15.88 -2.13
N ASP A 407 17.52 -14.65 -2.65
CA ASP A 407 16.59 -13.97 -3.55
C ASP A 407 15.17 -13.72 -2.99
N LYS A 408 14.92 -14.12 -1.75
CA LYS A 408 13.70 -13.75 -1.02
C LYS A 408 13.88 -12.42 -0.30
N PRO A 409 12.82 -11.61 -0.19
CA PRO A 409 12.88 -10.37 0.57
C PRO A 409 12.90 -10.62 2.08
N ILE A 410 13.32 -9.60 2.82
CA ILE A 410 13.08 -9.45 4.26
C ILE A 410 12.19 -8.24 4.52
N ILE A 411 11.64 -8.13 5.73
CA ILE A 411 10.82 -6.99 6.12
C ILE A 411 11.48 -6.24 7.27
N HIS A 412 11.77 -4.97 7.03
CA HIS A 412 12.21 -4.01 8.03
C HIS A 412 11.03 -3.40 8.77
N VAL A 413 11.20 -3.13 10.05
CA VAL A 413 10.16 -2.54 10.90
C VAL A 413 10.68 -1.26 11.54
N PHE A 414 9.95 -0.18 11.32
CA PHE A 414 10.14 1.09 12.00
C PHE A 414 8.94 1.37 12.91
N LYS A 415 9.20 2.07 14.02
CA LYS A 415 8.16 2.58 14.93
C LYS A 415 8.07 4.09 14.79
N ILE A 416 6.87 4.63 14.63
CA ILE A 416 6.61 6.06 14.74
C ILE A 416 6.34 6.40 16.21
N LYS A 417 7.11 7.34 16.76
CA LYS A 417 7.05 7.80 18.17
C LYS A 417 5.96 8.83 18.40
#